data_fb0bf7cbcb4971c0ae1d47a52028c791
#
_entry.id   fb0bf7cbcb4971c0ae1d47a52028c791
#
_cell.length_a   1.000
_cell.length_b   1.000
_cell.length_c   1.000
_cell.angle_alpha   90.00
_cell.angle_beta   90.00
_cell.angle_gamma   90.00
#
_symmetry.space_group_name_H-M   'P 1'
#
loop_
_entity.id
_entity.type
_entity.pdbx_description
1 polymer ?
#
loop_
_entity_poly.entity_id
_entity_poly.type
_entity_poly.pdbx_seq_one_letter_code
_entity_poly.pdbx_strand_id
1 'polypeptide(L)'
;MGKESISLEREVPDLGSSSVKVLLISPEDVDLVWDEAEPLIDLALRHSEGELISSDLIPIIKSGEQQLWVAIEDSEVIASMVTEIISYPRKRILRVITIGGKDGRGIDKWYTFLPLIEGFALKHGCTSLEAWTRKGMVRKLNDWKNSYMVITKDLNQRMQ
;
A
#
# COMPACT_ATOMS: atom_id res chain seq x y z
N MET A 1 -14.57 13.47 -19.32
CA MET A 1 -14.41 13.16 -19.19
C MET A 1 -13.99 12.66 -18.44
N GLY A 2 -13.91 12.46 -18.06
CA GLY A 2 -13.47 11.91 -17.54
C GLY A 2 -13.34 11.45 -16.66
N LYS A 3 -13.55 11.09 -16.01
CA LYS A 3 -13.40 10.72 -15.16
C LYS A 3 -13.33 9.60 -14.83
N GLU A 4 -13.27 8.98 -15.32
CA GLU A 4 -13.03 7.84 -15.02
C GLU A 4 -11.72 7.64 -14.84
N SER A 5 -10.93 8.51 -14.45
CA SER A 5 -9.57 8.40 -14.07
C SER A 5 -9.38 7.48 -12.87
N ILE A 6 -10.39 7.24 -12.14
CA ILE A 6 -10.28 6.25 -11.07
C ILE A 6 -10.48 4.87 -11.67
N SER A 7 -9.40 4.08 -11.66
CA SER A 7 -9.36 2.87 -12.43
C SER A 7 -10.11 1.71 -11.84
N LEU A 8 -10.03 1.53 -10.55
CA LEU A 8 -10.71 0.43 -9.88
C LEU A 8 -11.44 0.96 -8.67
N GLU A 9 -12.68 0.61 -8.57
CA GLU A 9 -13.49 1.01 -7.45
C GLU A 9 -14.30 -0.18 -7.00
N ARG A 10 -14.30 -0.45 -5.73
CA ARG A 10 -15.11 -1.53 -5.21
C ARG A 10 -15.53 -1.20 -3.79
N GLU A 11 -16.78 -1.43 -3.53
CA GLU A 11 -17.31 -1.23 -2.21
C GLU A 11 -17.04 -2.47 -1.36
N VAL A 12 -16.48 -2.30 -0.19
CA VAL A 12 -16.20 -3.39 0.72
C VAL A 12 -17.26 -3.35 1.81
N PRO A 13 -18.06 -4.42 1.95
CA PRO A 13 -19.10 -4.40 2.97
C PRO A 13 -18.53 -4.25 4.36
N ASP A 14 -19.16 -3.42 5.14
CA ASP A 14 -18.83 -3.24 6.53
C ASP A 14 -20.01 -3.79 7.32
N LEU A 15 -19.73 -4.74 8.18
CA LEU A 15 -20.78 -5.39 8.94
C LEU A 15 -21.50 -4.43 9.88
N GLY A 16 -20.92 -3.29 10.15
CA GLY A 16 -21.60 -2.30 10.96
C GLY A 16 -22.61 -1.52 10.17
N SER A 17 -22.40 -0.23 10.05
CA SER A 17 -23.40 0.62 9.45
C SER A 17 -22.93 1.36 8.23
N SER A 18 -21.65 1.47 7.99
CA SER A 18 -21.14 2.22 6.85
C SER A 18 -20.35 1.30 5.97
N SER A 19 -20.18 1.71 4.74
CA SER A 19 -19.39 0.95 3.79
C SER A 19 -18.12 1.71 3.50
N VAL A 20 -17.08 0.95 3.19
CA VAL A 20 -15.77 1.47 2.85
C VAL A 20 -15.54 1.21 1.38
N LYS A 21 -15.15 2.24 0.64
CA LYS A 21 -14.79 2.11 -0.76
C LYS A 21 -13.30 2.09 -0.89
N VAL A 22 -12.78 1.16 -1.69
CA VAL A 22 -11.35 1.09 -1.98
C VAL A 22 -11.13 1.48 -3.42
N LEU A 23 -10.23 2.43 -3.64
CA LEU A 23 -9.97 2.98 -4.96
C LEU A 23 -8.50 2.87 -5.30
N LEU A 24 -8.21 2.46 -6.54
CA LEU A 24 -6.89 2.64 -7.11
C LEU A 24 -6.87 4.03 -7.75
N ILE A 25 -5.99 4.88 -7.29
CA ILE A 25 -5.95 6.27 -7.75
C ILE A 25 -5.09 6.34 -9.00
N SER A 26 -5.65 6.86 -10.10
CA SER A 26 -4.85 7.01 -11.29
C SER A 26 -3.80 8.09 -11.10
N PRO A 27 -2.67 8.01 -11.82
CA PRO A 27 -1.55 8.94 -11.59
C PRO A 27 -1.95 10.40 -11.67
N GLU A 28 -2.85 10.76 -12.57
CA GLU A 28 -3.23 12.15 -12.72
C GLU A 28 -4.14 12.64 -11.62
N ASP A 29 -4.70 11.75 -10.80
CA ASP A 29 -5.59 12.14 -9.72
C ASP A 29 -4.93 12.11 -8.35
N VAL A 30 -3.64 11.81 -8.29
CA VAL A 30 -2.95 11.66 -7.01
C VAL A 30 -3.06 12.93 -6.16
N ASP A 31 -2.96 14.10 -6.80
CA ASP A 31 -3.03 15.36 -6.05
C ASP A 31 -4.37 15.56 -5.37
N LEU A 32 -5.42 14.94 -5.87
CA LEU A 32 -6.76 15.09 -5.27
C LEU A 32 -6.86 14.44 -3.89
N VAL A 33 -6.04 13.45 -3.61
CA VAL A 33 -6.13 12.71 -2.35
C VAL A 33 -4.85 12.77 -1.54
N TRP A 34 -3.78 13.38 -2.08
CA TRP A 34 -2.46 13.30 -1.46
C TRP A 34 -2.44 13.90 -0.04
N ASP A 35 -3.11 15.02 0.16
CA ASP A 35 -3.10 15.66 1.47
C ASP A 35 -3.69 14.76 2.54
N GLU A 36 -4.64 13.92 2.18
CA GLU A 36 -5.23 12.98 3.14
C GLU A 36 -4.44 11.68 3.21
N ALA A 37 -3.85 11.26 2.12
CA ALA A 37 -3.11 9.98 2.09
C ALA A 37 -1.72 10.11 2.72
N GLU A 38 -1.06 11.25 2.55
CA GLU A 38 0.32 11.40 2.98
C GLU A 38 0.52 11.14 4.47
N PRO A 39 -0.33 11.66 5.38
CA PRO A 39 -0.12 11.37 6.80
C PRO A 39 -0.20 9.87 7.12
N LEU A 40 -1.01 9.13 6.37
CA LEU A 40 -1.13 7.69 6.60
C LEU A 40 0.08 6.94 6.07
N ILE A 41 0.65 7.44 4.97
CA ILE A 41 1.90 6.90 4.45
C ILE A 41 3.02 7.16 5.46
N ASP A 42 3.07 8.36 6.03
CA ASP A 42 4.08 8.71 7.01
C ASP A 42 3.97 7.83 8.26
N LEU A 43 2.75 7.50 8.68
CA LEU A 43 2.58 6.58 9.80
C LEU A 43 3.24 5.23 9.51
N ALA A 44 3.06 4.72 8.30
CA ALA A 44 3.67 3.45 7.92
C ALA A 44 5.19 3.57 7.87
N LEU A 45 5.69 4.67 7.34
CA LEU A 45 7.14 4.82 7.17
C LEU A 45 7.88 5.10 8.48
N ARG A 46 7.16 5.42 9.54
CA ARG A 46 7.81 5.58 10.85
C ARG A 46 8.51 4.32 11.30
N HIS A 47 8.07 3.17 10.80
CA HIS A 47 8.66 1.90 11.19
C HIS A 47 9.77 1.47 10.25
N SER A 48 10.11 2.29 9.27
CA SER A 48 11.22 1.99 8.38
C SER A 48 12.51 2.46 9.03
N GLU A 49 13.64 2.18 8.39
CA GLU A 49 14.93 2.59 8.89
C GLU A 49 15.44 3.86 8.21
N GLY A 50 14.52 4.66 7.71
CA GLY A 50 14.86 5.96 7.13
C GLY A 50 15.14 5.94 5.65
N GLU A 51 14.87 4.83 5.00
CA GLU A 51 15.18 4.73 3.57
C GLU A 51 14.24 5.54 2.69
N LEU A 52 13.04 5.87 3.19
CA LEU A 52 12.04 6.60 2.41
C LEU A 52 11.28 7.59 3.28
N ILE A 53 10.91 8.70 2.68
CA ILE A 53 9.90 9.59 3.25
C ILE A 53 8.78 9.73 2.22
N SER A 54 7.63 10.22 2.66
CA SER A 54 6.44 10.25 1.79
C SER A 54 6.67 11.04 0.51
N SER A 55 7.41 12.13 0.58
CA SER A 55 7.63 12.94 -0.62
C SER A 55 8.48 12.24 -1.66
N ASP A 56 9.22 11.20 -1.28
CA ASP A 56 9.96 10.41 -2.27
C ASP A 56 9.03 9.59 -3.14
N LEU A 57 7.87 9.22 -2.62
CA LEU A 57 6.97 8.33 -3.32
C LEU A 57 6.11 9.02 -4.35
N ILE A 58 5.78 10.30 -4.13
CA ILE A 58 4.81 10.96 -5.00
C ILE A 58 5.23 10.99 -6.47
N PRO A 59 6.48 11.31 -6.82
CA PRO A 59 6.83 11.27 -8.25
C PRO A 59 6.82 9.86 -8.83
N ILE A 60 7.10 8.84 -8.02
CA ILE A 60 7.07 7.46 -8.49
C ILE A 60 5.64 7.02 -8.73
N ILE A 61 4.73 7.44 -7.85
CA ILE A 61 3.32 7.14 -8.04
C ILE A 61 2.79 7.85 -9.27
N LYS A 62 3.17 9.11 -9.46
CA LYS A 62 2.71 9.89 -10.61
C LYS A 62 3.26 9.36 -11.92
N SER A 63 4.42 8.71 -11.90
CA SER A 63 4.98 8.11 -13.10
C SER A 63 4.27 6.82 -13.49
N GLY A 64 3.48 6.25 -12.60
CA GLY A 64 2.82 4.98 -12.83
C GLY A 64 3.61 3.77 -12.37
N GLU A 65 4.85 3.98 -11.90
CA GLU A 65 5.66 2.85 -11.43
C GLU A 65 5.16 2.29 -10.11
N GLN A 66 4.55 3.11 -9.30
CA GLN A 66 3.91 2.66 -8.07
C GLN A 66 2.44 2.99 -8.11
N GLN A 67 1.65 2.29 -7.35
CA GLN A 67 0.21 2.48 -7.30
C GLN A 67 -0.17 3.00 -5.92
N LEU A 68 -1.08 3.96 -5.91
CA LEU A 68 -1.65 4.49 -4.67
C LEU A 68 -3.08 3.99 -4.54
N TRP A 69 -3.37 3.35 -3.42
CA TRP A 69 -4.71 2.85 -3.11
C TRP A 69 -5.20 3.57 -1.87
N VAL A 70 -6.46 3.93 -1.85
CA VAL A 70 -7.05 4.56 -0.66
C VAL A 70 -8.35 3.85 -0.31
N ALA A 71 -8.64 3.84 0.97
CA ALA A 71 -9.93 3.39 1.47
C ALA A 71 -10.66 4.62 1.99
N ILE A 72 -11.89 4.79 1.55
CA ILE A 72 -12.68 5.99 1.85
C ILE A 72 -13.96 5.57 2.57
N GLU A 73 -14.25 6.27 3.64
CA GLU A 73 -15.48 6.10 4.39
C GLU A 73 -16.01 7.48 4.70
N ASP A 74 -17.29 7.74 4.37
CA ASP A 74 -17.93 9.03 4.62
C ASP A 74 -17.09 10.19 4.04
N SER A 75 -16.66 10.03 2.81
CA SER A 75 -15.87 11.03 2.06
C SER A 75 -14.51 11.33 2.67
N GLU A 76 -14.04 10.48 3.56
CA GLU A 76 -12.77 10.68 4.23
C GLU A 76 -11.83 9.51 3.92
N VAL A 77 -10.57 9.81 3.62
CA VAL A 77 -9.56 8.77 3.42
C VAL A 77 -9.17 8.24 4.80
N ILE A 78 -9.46 6.97 5.03
CA ILE A 78 -9.19 6.36 6.34
C ILE A 78 -8.02 5.39 6.30
N ALA A 79 -7.57 4.99 5.12
CA ALA A 79 -6.40 4.13 5.00
C ALA A 79 -5.77 4.33 3.64
N SER A 80 -4.48 4.07 3.52
CA SER A 80 -3.79 4.14 2.24
C SER A 80 -2.78 3.02 2.14
N MET A 81 -2.47 2.64 0.91
CA MET A 81 -1.48 1.63 0.61
C MET A 81 -0.74 2.04 -0.66
N VAL A 82 0.55 1.79 -0.69
CA VAL A 82 1.36 1.98 -1.90
C VAL A 82 1.93 0.63 -2.28
N THR A 83 1.81 0.28 -3.56
CA THR A 83 2.33 -0.98 -4.08
C THR A 83 3.23 -0.73 -5.27
N GLU A 84 4.01 -1.73 -5.63
CA GLU A 84 4.88 -1.67 -6.78
C GLU A 84 5.01 -3.05 -7.39
N ILE A 85 4.92 -3.13 -8.72
CA ILE A 85 5.17 -4.39 -9.42
C ILE A 85 6.67 -4.56 -9.57
N ILE A 86 7.19 -5.70 -9.09
CA ILE A 86 8.60 -6.03 -9.19
C ILE A 86 8.72 -7.18 -10.17
N SER A 87 9.53 -6.98 -11.22
CA SER A 87 9.72 -8.01 -12.23
C SER A 87 11.12 -8.59 -12.10
N TYR A 88 11.18 -9.84 -11.69
CA TYR A 88 12.42 -10.61 -11.73
C TYR A 88 12.46 -11.38 -13.05
N PRO A 89 13.61 -11.91 -13.44
CA PRO A 89 13.68 -12.68 -14.70
C PRO A 89 12.70 -13.84 -14.78
N ARG A 90 12.39 -14.47 -13.66
CA ARG A 90 11.52 -15.64 -13.67
C ARG A 90 10.25 -15.49 -12.86
N LYS A 91 9.96 -14.29 -12.39
CA LYS A 91 8.87 -14.13 -11.46
C LYS A 91 8.46 -12.67 -11.41
N ARG A 92 7.18 -12.44 -11.23
CA ARG A 92 6.65 -11.10 -11.10
C ARG A 92 5.80 -11.05 -9.85
N ILE A 93 6.04 -10.06 -9.00
CA ILE A 93 5.32 -9.93 -7.75
C ILE A 93 4.79 -8.52 -7.57
N LEU A 94 3.80 -8.38 -6.73
CA LEU A 94 3.32 -7.07 -6.29
C LEU A 94 3.79 -6.88 -4.86
N ARG A 95 4.61 -5.85 -4.66
CA ARG A 95 5.15 -5.56 -3.32
C ARG A 95 4.36 -4.45 -2.67
N VAL A 96 3.95 -4.66 -1.44
CA VAL A 96 3.33 -3.61 -0.64
C VAL A 96 4.46 -2.78 -0.03
N ILE A 97 4.53 -1.52 -0.43
CA ILE A 97 5.57 -0.61 0.05
C ILE A 97 5.16 0.00 1.38
N THR A 98 3.92 0.48 1.46
CA THR A 98 3.38 1.04 2.71
C THR A 98 1.94 0.61 2.86
N ILE A 99 1.50 0.52 4.11
CA ILE A 99 0.10 0.38 4.43
C ILE A 99 -0.13 1.08 5.76
N GLY A 100 -1.05 2.01 5.79
CA GLY A 100 -1.35 2.77 6.99
C GLY A 100 -2.82 3.11 7.07
N GLY A 101 -3.32 3.26 8.28
CA GLY A 101 -4.72 3.60 8.49
C GLY A 101 -4.90 4.40 9.75
N LYS A 102 -6.06 5.05 9.86
CA LYS A 102 -6.39 5.86 11.01
C LYS A 102 -6.76 4.96 12.19
N ASP A 103 -6.18 5.25 13.33
CA ASP A 103 -6.47 4.51 14.53
C ASP A 103 -7.93 4.73 14.95
N GLY A 104 -8.52 3.69 15.50
CA GLY A 104 -9.86 3.78 16.04
C GLY A 104 -10.99 3.70 15.04
N ARG A 105 -10.70 3.49 13.78
CA ARG A 105 -11.75 3.38 12.78
C ARG A 105 -12.33 1.97 12.67
N GLY A 106 -11.70 0.99 13.32
CA GLY A 106 -12.26 -0.34 13.36
C GLY A 106 -12.09 -1.16 12.11
N ILE A 107 -11.25 -0.75 11.18
CA ILE A 107 -11.02 -1.54 9.99
C ILE A 107 -9.71 -2.30 10.10
N ASP A 108 -9.69 -3.48 9.49
CA ASP A 108 -8.46 -4.19 9.30
C ASP A 108 -7.93 -3.77 7.93
N LYS A 109 -6.93 -2.91 7.92
CA LYS A 109 -6.47 -2.33 6.66
C LYS A 109 -5.95 -3.37 5.68
N TRP A 110 -5.33 -4.44 6.17
CA TRP A 110 -4.85 -5.49 5.28
C TRP A 110 -6.02 -6.15 4.55
N TYR A 111 -7.02 -6.60 5.29
CA TYR A 111 -8.15 -7.30 4.67
C TYR A 111 -9.02 -6.35 3.86
N THR A 112 -8.98 -5.07 4.16
CA THR A 112 -9.71 -4.08 3.39
C THR A 112 -9.15 -3.98 1.96
N PHE A 113 -7.83 -3.99 1.81
CA PHE A 113 -7.21 -3.82 0.51
C PHE A 113 -6.98 -5.13 -0.25
N LEU A 114 -6.82 -6.26 0.45
CA LEU A 114 -6.37 -7.49 -0.18
C LEU A 114 -7.18 -7.93 -1.40
N PRO A 115 -8.51 -7.94 -1.37
CA PRO A 115 -9.24 -8.44 -2.54
C PRO A 115 -8.91 -7.66 -3.81
N LEU A 116 -8.74 -6.35 -3.71
CA LEU A 116 -8.46 -5.54 -4.87
C LEU A 116 -7.02 -5.68 -5.34
N ILE A 117 -6.06 -5.69 -4.42
CA ILE A 117 -4.67 -5.80 -4.85
C ILE A 117 -4.37 -7.20 -5.37
N GLU A 118 -5.06 -8.23 -4.88
CA GLU A 118 -4.90 -9.57 -5.45
C GLU A 118 -5.38 -9.61 -6.88
N GLY A 119 -6.55 -9.01 -7.13
CA GLY A 119 -7.07 -8.95 -8.49
C GLY A 119 -6.17 -8.15 -9.43
N PHE A 120 -5.67 -7.03 -8.95
CA PHE A 120 -4.75 -6.20 -9.72
C PHE A 120 -3.46 -6.98 -10.04
N ALA A 121 -2.91 -7.66 -9.04
CA ALA A 121 -1.68 -8.43 -9.22
C ALA A 121 -1.87 -9.51 -10.27
N LEU A 122 -2.96 -10.27 -10.18
CA LEU A 122 -3.24 -11.32 -11.15
C LEU A 122 -3.41 -10.76 -12.55
N LYS A 123 -4.12 -9.64 -12.66
CA LYS A 123 -4.34 -9.01 -13.96
C LYS A 123 -3.02 -8.60 -14.60
N HIS A 124 -2.04 -8.25 -13.81
CA HIS A 124 -0.74 -7.79 -14.31
C HIS A 124 0.32 -8.87 -14.32
N GLY A 125 -0.08 -10.14 -14.21
CA GLY A 125 0.83 -11.26 -14.35
C GLY A 125 1.67 -11.57 -13.14
N CYS A 126 1.32 -11.01 -11.99
CA CYS A 126 2.04 -11.32 -10.76
C CYS A 126 1.59 -12.66 -10.21
N THR A 127 2.54 -13.40 -9.64
CA THR A 127 2.25 -14.71 -9.07
C THR A 127 2.19 -14.69 -7.56
N SER A 128 2.58 -13.58 -6.93
CA SER A 128 2.51 -13.48 -5.48
C SER A 128 2.49 -12.02 -5.05
N LEU A 129 2.07 -11.82 -3.81
CA LEU A 129 2.20 -10.56 -3.11
C LEU A 129 3.37 -10.67 -2.15
N GLU A 130 4.00 -9.54 -1.85
CA GLU A 130 5.13 -9.51 -0.94
C GLU A 130 5.03 -8.25 -0.08
N ALA A 131 5.45 -8.34 1.15
CA ALA A 131 5.53 -7.17 2.02
C ALA A 131 6.70 -7.36 2.98
N TRP A 132 7.40 -6.27 3.29
CA TRP A 132 8.45 -6.27 4.29
C TRP A 132 7.83 -5.70 5.56
N THR A 133 7.55 -6.56 6.52
CA THR A 133 6.80 -6.18 7.71
C THR A 133 7.58 -6.50 8.96
N ARG A 134 7.07 -5.99 10.07
CA ARG A 134 7.62 -6.36 11.37
C ARG A 134 7.23 -7.79 11.70
N LYS A 135 7.99 -8.41 12.59
CA LYS A 135 7.83 -9.82 12.91
C LYS A 135 6.43 -10.12 13.39
N GLY A 136 5.65 -9.72 13.94
CA GLY A 136 4.34 -10.17 14.39
C GLY A 136 3.27 -10.18 13.34
N MET A 137 3.55 -9.55 12.19
CA MET A 137 2.49 -9.35 11.21
C MET A 137 2.02 -10.63 10.55
N VAL A 138 2.91 -11.61 10.42
CA VAL A 138 2.56 -12.87 9.77
C VAL A 138 1.44 -13.58 10.51
N ARG A 139 1.36 -13.40 11.82
CA ARG A 139 0.27 -14.02 12.59
C ARG A 139 -1.11 -13.53 12.20
N LYS A 140 -1.19 -12.34 11.65
CA LYS A 140 -2.46 -11.75 11.24
C LYS A 140 -2.83 -12.08 9.79
N LEU A 141 -1.88 -12.63 9.04
CA LEU A 141 -2.08 -12.91 7.63
C LEU A 141 -1.96 -14.42 7.43
N ASN A 142 -3.09 -15.09 7.57
CA ASN A 142 -3.12 -16.56 7.70
C ASN A 142 -2.48 -17.33 6.57
N ASP A 143 -2.60 -16.86 5.36
CA ASP A 143 -2.08 -17.58 4.19
C ASP A 143 -0.80 -16.95 3.65
N TRP A 144 -0.11 -16.19 4.48
CA TRP A 144 1.18 -15.62 4.13
C TRP A 144 2.27 -16.41 4.86
N LYS A 145 3.47 -16.41 4.29
CA LYS A 145 4.59 -17.10 4.90
C LYS A 145 5.80 -16.20 4.95
N ASN A 146 6.70 -16.46 5.88
CA ASN A 146 8.01 -15.82 5.91
C ASN A 146 8.89 -16.45 4.86
N SER A 147 9.33 -15.67 3.87
CA SER A 147 10.21 -16.20 2.83
C SER A 147 11.65 -15.82 3.08
N TYR A 148 11.88 -14.58 3.51
CA TYR A 148 13.22 -14.07 3.71
C TYR A 148 13.29 -13.24 4.97
N MET A 149 14.49 -13.11 5.48
CA MET A 149 14.77 -12.17 6.54
C MET A 149 15.78 -11.17 6.01
N VAL A 150 15.52 -9.89 6.20
CA VAL A 150 16.44 -8.84 5.80
C VAL A 150 17.36 -8.56 6.99
N ILE A 151 18.65 -8.69 6.77
CA ILE A 151 19.64 -8.32 7.80
C ILE A 151 20.46 -7.17 7.25
N THR A 152 20.83 -6.25 8.12
CA THR A 152 21.58 -5.06 7.72
C THR A 152 22.79 -4.88 8.60
N LYS A 153 23.78 -4.18 8.08
CA LYS A 153 24.97 -3.82 8.81
C LYS A 153 25.34 -2.39 8.45
N ASP A 154 25.39 -1.53 9.44
CA ASP A 154 25.79 -0.16 9.20
C ASP A 154 27.27 -0.11 8.81
N LEU A 155 27.52 0.64 7.77
CA LEU A 155 28.90 0.86 7.35
C LEU A 155 29.27 2.25 7.81
N ASN A 156 29.92 2.40 8.93
CA ASN A 156 30.06 3.60 9.28
C ASN A 156 31.19 4.00 9.40
N GLN A 157 31.24 4.44 9.53
CA GLN A 157 31.51 5.19 9.73
C GLN A 157 32.51 5.51 10.53
N ARG A 158 33.08 5.15 10.98
CA ARG A 158 34.03 5.35 11.67
C ARG A 158 34.97 5.87 11.17
N MET A 159 35.03 6.19 10.71
CA MET A 159 35.77 6.62 10.25
C MET A 159 36.17 7.54 10.31
N GLN A 160 36.07 7.92 10.60
CA GLN A 160 36.44 8.64 10.67
C GLN A 160 36.98 8.84 10.89
#